data_5eb0ff96e29fb2882c918d5a5e22ebfe
#
_entry.id   5eb0ff96e29fb2882c918d5a5e22ebfe
#
_cell.length_a   1.000
_cell.length_b   1.000
_cell.length_c   1.000
_cell.angle_alpha   90.00
_cell.angle_beta   90.00
_cell.angle_gamma   90.00
#
_symmetry.space_group_name_H-M   'P 1'
#
loop_
_entity.id
_entity.type
_entity.pdbx_description
1 polymer ?
#
loop_
_entity_poly.entity_id
_entity_poly.type
_entity_poly.pdbx_seq_one_letter_code
_entity_poly.pdbx_strand_id
1 'polypeptide(L)'
;YVCNHSDHQGRYAFKNQPYIGLWNCSALGHALSSLISEECQGEILKTYESTFQDCLAELYRKRLGLRKSKNGDAHLIQSLLDIMESEKLDYTNTFRNLATAVIEDHTAELSSDVAKAWIKSYQKRQEIEITSSEKKIKLLNENNPKFILRNYMAQEAIEAAEESDFSVIEKLIEVVTNPFDELDEYEHYAEKSPAWAKDLEISCSS
;
A
#
# COMPACT_ATOMS: atom_id res chain seq x y z
N TYR A 1 5.24 3.86 11.11
CA TYR A 1 3.87 4.05 11.63
C TYR A 1 3.54 2.96 12.64
N VAL A 2 3.05 3.33 13.81
CA VAL A 2 2.55 2.45 14.87
C VAL A 2 1.08 2.82 15.07
N CYS A 3 0.17 1.88 14.82
CA CYS A 3 -1.27 2.15 14.89
C CYS A 3 -1.90 1.96 16.28
N ASN A 4 -1.15 1.39 17.22
CA ASN A 4 -1.66 1.09 18.56
C ASN A 4 -0.89 1.88 19.64
N HIS A 5 -1.58 2.72 20.38
CA HIS A 5 -1.01 3.54 21.45
C HIS A 5 -0.35 2.74 22.57
N SER A 6 -0.80 1.52 22.83
CA SER A 6 -0.18 0.63 23.83
C SER A 6 1.10 -0.04 23.35
N ASP A 7 1.44 0.07 22.07
CA ASP A 7 2.67 -0.47 21.49
C ASP A 7 3.83 0.54 21.57
N HIS A 8 4.23 0.89 22.78
CA HIS A 8 5.28 1.87 23.04
C HIS A 8 6.65 1.51 22.43
N GLN A 9 6.88 0.24 22.09
CA GLN A 9 8.13 -0.23 21.50
C GLN A 9 8.07 -0.40 19.99
N GLY A 10 6.90 -0.16 19.38
CA GLY A 10 6.70 -0.32 17.94
C GLY A 10 6.80 -1.78 17.46
N ARG A 11 6.48 -2.76 18.32
CA ARG A 11 6.48 -4.18 17.97
C ARG A 11 5.65 -4.43 16.71
N TYR A 12 4.47 -3.82 16.62
CA TYR A 12 3.55 -3.96 15.51
C TYR A 12 3.63 -2.81 14.51
N ALA A 13 4.72 -2.05 14.50
CA ALA A 13 4.97 -1.05 13.47
C ALA A 13 4.89 -1.68 12.07
N PHE A 14 4.39 -0.92 11.09
CA PHE A 14 4.18 -1.43 9.73
C PHE A 14 5.42 -2.16 9.16
N LYS A 15 6.60 -1.58 9.33
CA LYS A 15 7.86 -2.17 8.86
C LYS A 15 8.25 -3.49 9.55
N ASN A 16 7.70 -3.76 10.73
CA ASN A 16 8.00 -4.95 11.52
C ASN A 16 7.01 -6.11 11.23
N GLN A 17 5.92 -5.87 10.49
CA GLN A 17 4.89 -6.86 10.22
C GLN A 17 5.42 -8.18 9.65
N PRO A 18 6.38 -8.20 8.68
CA PRO A 18 6.93 -9.46 8.18
C PRO A 18 7.57 -10.31 9.26
N TYR A 19 8.36 -9.69 10.15
CA TYR A 19 9.01 -10.36 11.26
C TYR A 19 7.98 -10.87 12.29
N ILE A 20 6.99 -10.07 12.63
CA ILE A 20 5.93 -10.46 13.55
C ILE A 20 5.06 -11.57 12.95
N GLY A 21 4.83 -11.57 11.63
CA GLY A 21 4.19 -12.66 10.92
C GLY A 21 4.94 -13.98 11.07
N LEU A 22 6.25 -13.97 10.87
CA LEU A 22 7.11 -15.16 11.10
C LEU A 22 7.03 -15.63 12.56
N TRP A 23 7.10 -14.70 13.52
CA TRP A 23 6.99 -15.01 14.94
C TRP A 23 5.62 -15.65 15.26
N ASN A 24 4.53 -15.12 14.71
CA ASN A 24 3.20 -15.69 14.90
C ASN A 24 3.07 -17.09 14.30
N CYS A 25 3.66 -17.34 13.12
CA CYS A 25 3.72 -18.68 12.53
C CYS A 25 4.50 -19.66 13.43
N SER A 26 5.61 -19.21 14.03
CA SER A 26 6.37 -20.01 14.98
C SER A 26 5.55 -20.33 16.24
N ALA A 27 4.86 -19.34 16.81
CA ALA A 27 3.99 -19.53 17.97
C ALA A 27 2.84 -20.50 17.68
N LEU A 28 2.24 -20.39 16.47
CA LEU A 28 1.22 -21.33 16.01
C LEU A 28 1.75 -22.75 15.89
N GLY A 29 2.96 -22.91 15.29
CA GLY A 29 3.63 -24.20 15.19
C GLY A 29 3.84 -24.83 16.56
N HIS A 30 4.31 -24.04 17.53
CA HIS A 30 4.49 -24.50 18.91
C HIS A 30 3.16 -24.93 19.57
N ALA A 31 2.08 -24.19 19.36
CA ALA A 31 0.76 -24.57 19.86
C ALA A 31 0.23 -25.88 19.24
N LEU A 32 0.71 -26.23 18.04
CA LEU A 32 0.36 -27.47 17.33
C LEU A 32 1.35 -28.62 17.56
N SER A 33 2.26 -28.51 18.53
CA SER A 33 3.34 -29.49 18.78
C SER A 33 2.85 -30.92 19.06
N SER A 34 1.59 -31.09 19.51
CA SER A 34 0.98 -32.42 19.65
C SER A 34 0.56 -33.07 18.33
N LEU A 35 0.48 -32.29 17.24
CA LEU A 35 0.02 -32.73 15.91
C LEU A 35 1.15 -32.79 14.89
N ILE A 36 2.14 -31.91 15.01
CA ILE A 36 3.27 -31.81 14.08
C ILE A 36 4.59 -31.79 14.85
N SER A 37 5.60 -32.50 14.33
CA SER A 37 6.92 -32.54 14.96
C SER A 37 7.67 -31.20 14.85
N GLU A 38 8.61 -30.94 15.75
CA GLU A 38 9.47 -29.76 15.70
C GLU A 38 10.28 -29.67 14.40
N GLU A 39 10.71 -30.82 13.85
CA GLU A 39 11.40 -30.87 12.57
C GLU A 39 10.52 -30.36 11.43
N CYS A 40 9.27 -30.84 11.37
CA CYS A 40 8.29 -30.39 10.37
C CYS A 40 7.99 -28.88 10.51
N GLN A 41 7.83 -28.39 11.76
CA GLN A 41 7.67 -26.96 12.01
C GLN A 41 8.85 -26.15 11.48
N GLY A 42 10.07 -26.61 11.76
CA GLY A 42 11.31 -25.96 11.29
C GLY A 42 11.39 -25.90 9.76
N GLU A 43 11.03 -26.97 9.06
CA GLU A 43 11.00 -27.01 7.60
C GLU A 43 9.96 -26.02 7.02
N ILE A 44 8.77 -25.95 7.59
CA ILE A 44 7.73 -25.00 7.18
C ILE A 44 8.22 -23.55 7.38
N LEU A 45 8.78 -23.23 8.54
CA LEU A 45 9.25 -21.88 8.85
C LEU A 45 10.39 -21.41 7.94
N LYS A 46 11.27 -22.31 7.48
CA LYS A 46 12.32 -21.98 6.50
C LYS A 46 11.77 -21.45 5.18
N THR A 47 10.56 -21.83 4.80
CA THR A 47 9.94 -21.35 3.54
C THR A 47 9.33 -19.97 3.67
N TYR A 48 9.10 -19.46 4.88
CA TYR A 48 8.37 -18.20 5.10
C TYR A 48 9.03 -17.01 4.41
N GLU A 49 10.33 -16.81 4.65
CA GLU A 49 11.03 -15.62 4.14
C GLU A 49 11.06 -15.57 2.62
N SER A 50 11.43 -16.69 1.96
CA SER A 50 11.45 -16.74 0.49
C SER A 50 10.06 -16.52 -0.10
N THR A 51 9.03 -17.19 0.46
CA THR A 51 7.64 -17.02 0.03
C THR A 51 7.17 -15.57 0.20
N PHE A 52 7.47 -14.96 1.35
CA PHE A 52 7.13 -13.55 1.60
C PHE A 52 7.79 -12.62 0.58
N GLN A 53 9.10 -12.78 0.32
CA GLN A 53 9.83 -11.94 -0.63
C GLN A 53 9.31 -12.09 -2.06
N ASP A 54 9.03 -13.32 -2.49
CA ASP A 54 8.48 -13.60 -3.83
C ASP A 54 7.09 -12.96 -3.99
N CYS A 55 6.20 -13.14 -3.01
CA CYS A 55 4.87 -12.55 -3.02
C CYS A 55 4.94 -11.01 -3.00
N LEU A 56 5.79 -10.43 -2.15
CA LEU A 56 5.98 -8.99 -2.07
C LEU A 56 6.48 -8.40 -3.39
N ALA A 57 7.49 -9.04 -4.00
CA ALA A 57 8.01 -8.62 -5.29
C ALA A 57 6.95 -8.71 -6.40
N GLU A 58 6.10 -9.75 -6.39
CA GLU A 58 4.99 -9.89 -7.33
C GLU A 58 3.95 -8.78 -7.14
N LEU A 59 3.56 -8.49 -5.90
CA LEU A 59 2.60 -7.43 -5.60
C LEU A 59 3.11 -6.05 -6.04
N TYR A 60 4.37 -5.74 -5.78
CA TYR A 60 4.96 -4.48 -6.26
C TYR A 60 5.03 -4.41 -7.79
N ARG A 61 5.38 -5.51 -8.47
CA ARG A 61 5.34 -5.53 -9.93
C ARG A 61 3.93 -5.24 -10.46
N LYS A 62 2.90 -5.84 -9.87
CA LYS A 62 1.49 -5.56 -10.24
C LYS A 62 1.15 -4.09 -10.04
N ARG A 63 1.58 -3.50 -8.92
CA ARG A 63 1.38 -2.07 -8.63
C ARG A 63 2.12 -1.15 -9.61
N LEU A 64 3.22 -1.59 -10.18
CA LEU A 64 3.93 -0.90 -11.26
C LEU A 64 3.41 -1.26 -12.65
N GLY A 65 2.35 -2.05 -12.79
CA GLY A 65 1.82 -2.50 -14.08
C GLY A 65 2.76 -3.44 -14.84
N LEU A 66 3.65 -4.14 -14.14
CA LEU A 66 4.64 -5.05 -14.72
C LEU A 66 4.14 -6.49 -14.64
N ARG A 67 3.93 -7.12 -15.77
CA ARG A 67 3.44 -8.50 -15.87
C ARG A 67 4.57 -9.54 -15.81
N LYS A 68 5.75 -9.19 -16.31
CA LYS A 68 6.91 -10.08 -16.39
C LYS A 68 7.95 -9.66 -15.35
N SER A 69 8.53 -10.63 -14.65
CA SER A 69 9.70 -10.38 -13.82
C SER A 69 10.94 -10.15 -14.69
N LYS A 70 11.71 -9.14 -14.39
CA LYS A 70 12.97 -8.80 -15.06
C LYS A 70 14.05 -8.44 -14.02
N ASN A 71 15.30 -8.70 -14.40
CA ASN A 71 16.42 -8.20 -13.62
C ASN A 71 16.35 -6.67 -13.55
N GLY A 72 16.50 -6.11 -12.36
CA GLY A 72 16.39 -4.67 -12.11
C GLY A 72 15.03 -4.22 -11.56
N ASP A 73 13.97 -5.05 -11.60
CA ASP A 73 12.66 -4.69 -11.04
C ASP A 73 12.74 -4.38 -9.54
N ALA A 74 13.51 -5.16 -8.79
CA ALA A 74 13.73 -4.91 -7.36
C ALA A 74 14.38 -3.54 -7.10
N HIS A 75 15.36 -3.16 -7.91
CA HIS A 75 15.99 -1.84 -7.80
C HIS A 75 15.03 -0.72 -8.19
N LEU A 76 14.24 -0.91 -9.23
CA LEU A 76 13.23 0.06 -9.65
C LEU A 76 12.18 0.31 -8.56
N ILE A 77 11.71 -0.76 -7.91
CA ILE A 77 10.77 -0.70 -6.79
C ILE A 77 11.40 0.04 -5.61
N GLN A 78 12.61 -0.39 -5.18
CA GLN A 78 13.28 0.21 -4.03
C GLN A 78 13.56 1.69 -4.25
N SER A 79 14.02 2.08 -5.43
CA SER A 79 14.28 3.48 -5.76
C SER A 79 13.02 4.35 -5.68
N LEU A 80 11.83 3.82 -6.06
CA LEU A 80 10.58 4.54 -5.88
C LEU A 80 10.27 4.72 -4.39
N LEU A 81 10.41 3.67 -3.59
CA LEU A 81 10.14 3.73 -2.16
C LEU A 81 11.09 4.72 -1.45
N ASP A 82 12.36 4.74 -1.84
CA ASP A 82 13.35 5.69 -1.30
C ASP A 82 13.00 7.15 -1.65
N ILE A 83 12.53 7.40 -2.87
CA ILE A 83 12.04 8.73 -3.28
C ILE A 83 10.81 9.10 -2.45
N MET A 84 9.86 8.19 -2.32
CA MET A 84 8.64 8.43 -1.54
C MET A 84 8.95 8.76 -0.08
N GLU A 85 9.90 8.07 0.54
CA GLU A 85 10.31 8.32 1.92
C GLU A 85 11.04 9.67 2.05
N SER A 86 12.01 9.95 1.18
CA SER A 86 12.81 11.17 1.23
C SER A 86 12.00 12.44 0.97
N GLU A 87 11.03 12.37 0.07
CA GLU A 87 10.17 13.49 -0.32
C GLU A 87 8.83 13.51 0.43
N LYS A 88 8.60 12.54 1.33
CA LYS A 88 7.36 12.39 2.13
C LYS A 88 6.10 12.37 1.26
N LEU A 89 6.16 11.61 0.17
CA LEU A 89 5.05 11.48 -0.75
C LEU A 89 3.91 10.64 -0.15
N ASP A 90 2.68 10.91 -0.60
CA ASP A 90 1.54 10.06 -0.27
C ASP A 90 1.67 8.70 -0.97
N TYR A 91 1.72 7.64 -0.19
CA TYR A 91 1.97 6.29 -0.70
C TYR A 91 0.91 5.83 -1.71
N THR A 92 -0.36 6.02 -1.39
CA THR A 92 -1.48 5.57 -2.23
C THR A 92 -1.54 6.38 -3.52
N ASN A 93 -1.51 7.71 -3.38
CA ASN A 93 -1.63 8.60 -4.52
C ASN A 93 -0.42 8.48 -5.47
N THR A 94 0.80 8.28 -4.94
CA THR A 94 1.98 8.05 -5.78
C THR A 94 1.80 6.83 -6.68
N PHE A 95 1.34 5.70 -6.14
CA PHE A 95 1.10 4.51 -6.95
C PHE A 95 -0.10 4.66 -7.89
N ARG A 96 -1.20 5.27 -7.44
CA ARG A 96 -2.38 5.49 -8.28
C ARG A 96 -2.05 6.35 -9.50
N ASN A 97 -1.30 7.42 -9.30
CA ASN A 97 -0.94 8.36 -10.35
C ASN A 97 0.13 7.85 -11.33
N LEU A 98 0.70 6.65 -11.12
CA LEU A 98 1.57 6.02 -12.12
C LEU A 98 0.84 5.75 -13.46
N ALA A 99 -0.49 5.66 -13.45
CA ALA A 99 -1.27 5.59 -14.68
C ALA A 99 -1.05 6.82 -15.58
N THR A 100 -0.91 8.01 -14.98
CA THR A 100 -0.55 9.25 -15.70
C THR A 100 0.87 9.18 -16.27
N ALA A 101 1.83 8.64 -15.51
CA ALA A 101 3.21 8.48 -15.96
C ALA A 101 3.40 7.54 -17.17
N VAL A 102 2.40 6.73 -17.52
CA VAL A 102 2.41 5.93 -18.77
C VAL A 102 2.28 6.81 -20.00
N ILE A 103 1.62 7.97 -19.87
CA ILE A 103 1.33 8.90 -20.96
C ILE A 103 2.24 10.13 -20.89
N GLU A 104 2.48 10.63 -19.69
CA GLU A 104 3.18 11.87 -19.41
C GLU A 104 4.55 11.60 -18.75
N ASP A 105 5.48 12.54 -18.90
CA ASP A 105 6.84 12.42 -18.31
C ASP A 105 6.87 12.80 -16.82
N HIS A 106 5.72 13.03 -16.18
CA HIS A 106 5.61 13.46 -14.80
C HIS A 106 4.25 13.05 -14.19
N THR A 107 4.19 13.10 -12.87
CA THR A 107 2.92 13.06 -12.12
C THR A 107 2.92 14.20 -11.10
N ALA A 108 1.75 14.48 -10.52
CA ALA A 108 1.63 15.51 -9.49
C ALA A 108 2.57 15.25 -8.29
N GLU A 109 2.75 13.99 -7.90
CA GLU A 109 3.61 13.58 -6.78
C GLU A 109 5.09 13.50 -7.17
N LEU A 110 5.39 12.97 -8.36
CA LEU A 110 6.75 12.67 -8.82
C LEU A 110 7.28 13.83 -9.68
N SER A 111 7.50 15.00 -9.09
CA SER A 111 7.86 16.25 -9.79
C SER A 111 9.32 16.67 -9.63
N SER A 112 10.05 16.13 -8.67
CA SER A 112 11.47 16.42 -8.47
C SER A 112 12.34 15.88 -9.60
N ASP A 113 13.56 16.37 -9.73
CA ASP A 113 14.49 15.88 -10.78
C ASP A 113 14.85 14.41 -10.60
N VAL A 114 14.96 13.94 -9.34
CA VAL A 114 15.22 12.54 -9.02
C VAL A 114 14.01 11.68 -9.42
N ALA A 115 12.80 12.13 -9.08
CA ALA A 115 11.56 11.46 -9.43
C ALA A 115 11.34 11.39 -10.95
N LYS A 116 11.62 12.48 -11.67
CA LYS A 116 11.57 12.49 -13.14
C LYS A 116 12.58 11.53 -13.78
N ALA A 117 13.79 11.42 -13.22
CA ALA A 117 14.76 10.44 -13.69
C ALA A 117 14.28 9.00 -13.44
N TRP A 118 13.61 8.76 -12.32
CA TRP A 118 12.98 7.49 -12.04
C TRP A 118 11.85 7.19 -13.03
N ILE A 119 10.96 8.15 -13.33
CA ILE A 119 9.89 7.98 -14.33
C ILE A 119 10.45 7.55 -15.68
N LYS A 120 11.54 8.15 -16.16
CA LYS A 120 12.19 7.74 -17.41
C LYS A 120 12.66 6.28 -17.37
N SER A 121 13.23 5.85 -16.24
CA SER A 121 13.65 4.46 -16.05
C SER A 121 12.44 3.52 -16.00
N TYR A 122 11.36 3.92 -15.36
CA TYR A 122 10.09 3.19 -15.30
C TYR A 122 9.45 3.06 -16.69
N GLN A 123 9.37 4.13 -17.46
CA GLN A 123 8.84 4.11 -18.84
C GLN A 123 9.65 3.17 -19.72
N LYS A 124 10.99 3.26 -19.66
CA LYS A 124 11.87 2.32 -20.39
C LYS A 124 11.62 0.86 -19.98
N ARG A 125 11.38 0.61 -18.69
CA ARG A 125 11.00 -0.73 -18.22
C ARG A 125 9.63 -1.15 -18.76
N GLN A 126 8.68 -0.22 -18.85
CA GLN A 126 7.34 -0.45 -19.38
C GLN A 126 7.33 -0.77 -20.89
N GLU A 127 8.31 -0.34 -21.67
CA GLU A 127 8.44 -0.67 -23.10
C GLU A 127 8.62 -2.17 -23.33
N ILE A 128 9.19 -2.90 -22.35
CA ILE A 128 9.38 -4.36 -22.41
C ILE A 128 8.04 -5.11 -22.27
N GLU A 129 7.06 -4.48 -21.67
CA GLU A 129 5.70 -5.00 -21.54
C GLU A 129 4.92 -4.75 -22.84
N ILE A 130 5.04 -5.62 -23.83
CA ILE A 130 4.40 -5.48 -25.16
C ILE A 130 2.87 -5.40 -25.00
N THR A 131 2.37 -4.20 -24.67
CA THR A 131 0.97 -3.94 -24.33
C THR A 131 0.63 -2.49 -24.66
N SER A 132 -0.61 -2.20 -25.08
CA SER A 132 -1.04 -0.83 -25.35
C SER A 132 -1.11 0.01 -24.05
N SER A 133 -1.03 1.35 -24.18
CA SER A 133 -1.11 2.27 -23.05
C SER A 133 -2.42 2.10 -22.27
N GLU A 134 -3.56 1.89 -22.95
CA GLU A 134 -4.86 1.69 -22.30
C GLU A 134 -4.86 0.45 -21.40
N LYS A 135 -4.25 -0.65 -21.87
CA LYS A 135 -4.14 -1.87 -21.06
C LYS A 135 -3.19 -1.72 -19.87
N LYS A 136 -2.13 -0.92 -20.02
CA LYS A 136 -1.20 -0.61 -18.93
C LYS A 136 -1.90 0.23 -17.86
N ILE A 137 -2.61 1.29 -18.27
CA ILE A 137 -3.41 2.14 -17.38
C ILE A 137 -4.46 1.32 -16.64
N LYS A 138 -5.21 0.49 -17.36
CA LYS A 138 -6.18 -0.41 -16.73
C LYS A 138 -5.55 -1.30 -15.68
N LEU A 139 -4.41 -1.95 -15.99
CA LEU A 139 -3.70 -2.81 -15.05
C LEU A 139 -3.21 -2.03 -13.81
N LEU A 140 -2.71 -0.81 -13.99
CA LEU A 140 -2.30 0.06 -12.89
C LEU A 140 -3.48 0.42 -11.99
N ASN A 141 -4.60 0.82 -12.58
CA ASN A 141 -5.80 1.19 -11.83
C ASN A 141 -6.41 -0.01 -11.07
N GLU A 142 -6.38 -1.20 -11.65
CA GLU A 142 -6.86 -2.44 -11.00
C GLU A 142 -5.96 -2.90 -9.83
N ASN A 143 -4.70 -2.46 -9.75
CA ASN A 143 -3.76 -2.86 -8.69
C ASN A 143 -3.38 -1.72 -7.73
N ASN A 144 -3.87 -0.52 -7.95
CA ASN A 144 -3.64 0.64 -7.11
C ASN A 144 -4.98 1.28 -6.73
N PRO A 145 -5.41 1.14 -5.48
CA PRO A 145 -6.68 1.72 -5.05
C PRO A 145 -6.63 3.24 -5.19
N LYS A 146 -7.74 3.84 -5.60
CA LYS A 146 -7.96 5.29 -5.59
C LYS A 146 -8.33 5.76 -4.19
N PHE A 147 -9.12 4.96 -3.49
CA PHE A 147 -9.63 5.28 -2.18
C PHE A 147 -9.06 4.35 -1.11
N ILE A 148 -8.67 4.91 0.02
CA ILE A 148 -8.34 4.18 1.25
C ILE A 148 -8.97 4.91 2.42
N LEU A 149 -9.34 4.18 3.47
CA LEU A 149 -9.80 4.82 4.70
C LEU A 149 -8.61 5.53 5.38
N ARG A 150 -8.70 6.85 5.52
CA ARG A 150 -7.73 7.67 6.24
C ARG A 150 -8.28 8.08 7.60
N ASN A 151 -7.39 8.33 8.56
CA ASN A 151 -7.82 8.67 9.93
C ASN A 151 -8.79 9.86 9.98
N TYR A 152 -8.57 10.91 9.17
CA TYR A 152 -9.46 12.07 9.18
C TYR A 152 -10.89 11.71 8.73
N MET A 153 -11.06 10.81 7.78
CA MET A 153 -12.38 10.35 7.33
C MET A 153 -13.11 9.61 8.45
N ALA A 154 -12.38 8.78 9.20
CA ALA A 154 -12.96 8.09 10.34
C ALA A 154 -13.33 9.08 11.46
N GLN A 155 -12.53 10.12 11.68
CA GLN A 155 -12.83 11.19 12.65
C GLN A 155 -14.09 11.96 12.25
N GLU A 156 -14.20 12.38 11.00
CA GLU A 156 -15.40 13.06 10.47
C GLU A 156 -16.66 12.19 10.61
N ALA A 157 -16.52 10.87 10.38
CA ALA A 157 -17.62 9.93 10.55
C ALA A 157 -18.04 9.76 12.01
N ILE A 158 -17.08 9.77 12.94
CA ILE A 158 -17.33 9.71 14.38
C ILE A 158 -18.07 10.98 14.82
N GLU A 159 -17.58 12.15 14.46
CA GLU A 159 -18.18 13.44 14.80
C GLU A 159 -19.62 13.56 14.28
N ALA A 160 -19.87 13.16 13.03
CA ALA A 160 -21.21 13.14 12.47
C ALA A 160 -22.14 12.14 13.20
N ALA A 161 -21.63 10.96 13.57
CA ALA A 161 -22.41 9.95 14.27
C ALA A 161 -22.77 10.38 15.71
N GLU A 162 -21.92 11.15 16.39
CA GLU A 162 -22.22 11.77 17.69
C GLU A 162 -23.43 12.71 17.62
N GLU A 163 -23.61 13.38 16.47
CA GLU A 163 -24.77 14.20 16.15
C GLU A 163 -25.95 13.41 15.55
N SER A 164 -25.87 12.06 15.57
CA SER A 164 -26.86 11.14 15.00
C SER A 164 -26.98 11.20 13.46
N ASP A 165 -25.97 11.73 12.76
CA ASP A 165 -25.85 11.70 11.31
C ASP A 165 -24.93 10.54 10.88
N PHE A 166 -25.52 9.49 10.33
CA PHE A 166 -24.81 8.30 9.84
C PHE A 166 -24.52 8.37 8.34
N SER A 167 -24.90 9.44 7.66
CA SER A 167 -24.72 9.57 6.19
C SER A 167 -23.26 9.55 5.76
N VAL A 168 -22.33 10.04 6.62
CA VAL A 168 -20.90 9.99 6.34
C VAL A 168 -20.39 8.56 6.36
N ILE A 169 -20.85 7.73 7.31
CA ILE A 169 -20.49 6.31 7.40
C ILE A 169 -20.96 5.57 6.13
N GLU A 170 -22.20 5.83 5.67
CA GLU A 170 -22.75 5.18 4.47
C GLU A 170 -21.90 5.51 3.23
N LYS A 171 -21.51 6.78 3.04
CA LYS A 171 -20.60 7.20 1.96
C LYS A 171 -19.23 6.54 2.06
N LEU A 172 -18.64 6.49 3.25
CA LEU A 172 -17.35 5.85 3.44
C LEU A 172 -17.41 4.34 3.16
N ILE A 173 -18.48 3.65 3.53
CA ILE A 173 -18.68 2.23 3.20
C ILE A 173 -18.70 2.05 1.69
N GLU A 174 -19.44 2.89 0.95
CA GLU A 174 -19.47 2.83 -0.52
C GLU A 174 -18.08 3.00 -1.12
N VAL A 175 -17.35 4.02 -0.68
CA VAL A 175 -16.00 4.34 -1.16
C VAL A 175 -15.01 3.21 -0.87
N VAL A 176 -14.98 2.67 0.36
CA VAL A 176 -13.99 1.65 0.74
C VAL A 176 -14.33 0.25 0.24
N THR A 177 -15.58 0.00 -0.15
CA THR A 177 -15.98 -1.26 -0.79
C THR A 177 -15.75 -1.25 -2.30
N ASN A 178 -15.54 -0.05 -2.91
CA ASN A 178 -15.22 0.13 -4.32
C ASN A 178 -13.90 0.91 -4.50
N PRO A 179 -12.78 0.46 -3.88
CA PRO A 179 -11.58 1.28 -3.72
C PRO A 179 -10.83 1.55 -5.03
N PHE A 180 -11.11 0.82 -6.10
CA PHE A 180 -10.44 0.94 -7.39
C PHE A 180 -11.25 1.71 -8.44
N ASP A 181 -12.53 1.98 -8.16
CA ASP A 181 -13.45 2.60 -9.09
C ASP A 181 -13.24 4.13 -9.18
N GLU A 182 -13.70 4.70 -10.30
CA GLU A 182 -13.76 6.15 -10.48
C GLU A 182 -15.14 6.61 -9.99
N LEU A 183 -15.19 7.19 -8.79
CA LEU A 183 -16.39 7.68 -8.14
C LEU A 183 -16.30 9.21 -8.05
N ASP A 184 -16.76 9.91 -9.10
CA ASP A 184 -16.58 11.37 -9.27
C ASP A 184 -17.15 12.19 -8.10
N GLU A 185 -18.26 11.75 -7.50
CA GLU A 185 -18.87 12.43 -6.34
C GLU A 185 -18.05 12.34 -5.07
N TYR A 186 -17.11 11.37 -4.99
CA TYR A 186 -16.26 11.10 -3.84
C TYR A 186 -14.78 11.45 -4.08
N GLU A 187 -14.47 12.25 -5.12
CA GLU A 187 -13.09 12.60 -5.49
C GLU A 187 -12.30 13.19 -4.33
N HIS A 188 -12.94 13.97 -3.46
CA HIS A 188 -12.35 14.57 -2.27
C HIS A 188 -11.78 13.52 -1.28
N TYR A 189 -12.31 12.28 -1.26
CA TYR A 189 -11.75 11.19 -0.44
C TYR A 189 -10.49 10.57 -1.05
N ALA A 190 -10.18 10.82 -2.31
CA ALA A 190 -8.92 10.42 -2.93
C ALA A 190 -7.76 11.39 -2.65
N GLU A 191 -8.05 12.57 -2.14
CA GLU A 191 -7.06 13.60 -1.86
C GLU A 191 -6.13 13.22 -0.69
N LYS A 192 -5.03 13.96 -0.56
CA LYS A 192 -4.13 13.85 0.61
C LYS A 192 -4.88 14.26 1.87
N SER A 193 -4.51 13.64 2.99
CA SER A 193 -5.04 14.07 4.28
C SER A 193 -4.84 15.57 4.49
N PRO A 194 -5.86 16.29 4.95
CA PRO A 194 -5.77 17.71 5.21
C PRO A 194 -4.73 18.02 6.31
N ALA A 195 -4.21 19.25 6.31
CA ALA A 195 -3.14 19.65 7.22
C ALA A 195 -3.48 19.46 8.70
N TRP A 196 -4.75 19.66 9.08
CA TRP A 196 -5.21 19.48 10.46
C TRP A 196 -5.16 18.03 10.94
N ALA A 197 -5.24 17.08 10.01
CA ALA A 197 -5.24 15.65 10.32
C ALA A 197 -3.83 15.04 10.43
N LYS A 198 -2.77 15.84 10.29
CA LYS A 198 -1.39 15.35 10.27
C LYS A 198 -1.00 14.64 11.56
N ASP A 199 -1.45 15.17 12.68
CA ASP A 199 -1.15 14.65 14.02
C ASP A 199 -2.38 14.00 14.67
N LEU A 200 -3.38 13.66 13.84
CA LEU A 200 -4.60 13.01 14.30
C LEU A 200 -4.32 11.56 14.68
N GLU A 201 -4.59 11.24 15.93
CA GLU A 201 -4.51 9.89 16.47
C GLU A 201 -5.93 9.39 16.80
N ILE A 202 -6.31 8.27 16.18
CA ILE A 202 -7.55 7.57 16.52
C ILE A 202 -7.17 6.36 17.34
N SER A 203 -7.61 6.34 18.59
CA SER A 203 -7.36 5.23 19.51
C SER A 203 -8.51 4.24 19.47
N CYS A 204 -8.18 2.93 19.34
CA CYS A 204 -9.14 1.84 19.54
C CYS A 204 -9.23 1.42 21.03
N SER A 205 -8.46 2.06 21.92
CA SER A 205 -8.47 1.80 23.35
C SER A 205 -9.38 2.81 24.05
N SER A 206 -10.57 2.41 24.35
CA SER A 206 -11.42 3.06 25.36
C SER A 206 -11.03 2.55 26.74
#